data_58a5118534b5f27cb942588e534176ff
#
_entry.id   58a5118534b5f27cb942588e534176ff
#
_cell.length_a   1.000
_cell.length_b   1.000
_cell.length_c   1.000
_cell.angle_alpha   90.00
_cell.angle_beta   90.00
_cell.angle_gamma   90.00
#
_symmetry.space_group_name_H-M   'P 1'
#
loop_
_entity.id
_entity.type
_entity.pdbx_description
1 polymer ?
#
loop_
_entity_poly.entity_id
_entity_poly.type
_entity_poly.pdbx_seq_one_letter_code
_entity_poly.pdbx_strand_id
1 'polypeptide(L)'
;MRGVWALAVALGLAWGQGGDYAARCARLYAQGALEAAQATCELGLVVAPQDREVLRLLVRIHLDKGEVAQAQAYLDRLGEDPEAPYLRARALLAEGRYREVLALGLEGTEGRLLRALALERLGRLEEALALARGLPLDREVRLLLGRLYLELGRPLEGVAYLGDTPEEVVLKGRLLLAGGRLAEAASLLEEVRSRLSPESPLYREALAALVLARFGRLDGQGGFSVLGELAQVENLPGLG
;
A
#
# COMPACT_ATOMS: atom_id res chain seq x y z
N MET A 1 -25.44 -50.70 -0.61
CA MET A 1 -25.54 -49.52 -1.48
C MET A 1 -25.89 -48.20 -0.74
N ARG A 2 -25.92 -48.16 0.59
CA ARG A 2 -26.23 -46.90 1.36
C ARG A 2 -25.01 -46.03 1.69
N GLY A 3 -23.79 -46.55 1.55
CA GLY A 3 -22.56 -45.81 1.93
C GLY A 3 -21.99 -44.86 0.86
N VAL A 4 -22.25 -45.12 -0.43
CA VAL A 4 -21.69 -44.34 -1.53
C VAL A 4 -22.37 -42.96 -1.68
N TRP A 5 -23.67 -42.89 -1.36
CA TRP A 5 -24.42 -41.63 -1.42
C TRP A 5 -24.07 -40.66 -0.28
N ALA A 6 -23.71 -41.15 0.89
CA ALA A 6 -23.31 -40.30 2.01
C ALA A 6 -21.94 -39.62 1.75
N LEU A 7 -21.00 -40.31 1.06
CA LEU A 7 -19.73 -39.77 0.66
C LEU A 7 -19.87 -38.71 -0.46
N ALA A 8 -20.76 -38.95 -1.43
CA ALA A 8 -21.02 -38.02 -2.52
C ALA A 8 -21.70 -36.73 -2.04
N VAL A 9 -22.60 -36.81 -1.08
CA VAL A 9 -23.25 -35.63 -0.47
C VAL A 9 -22.26 -34.87 0.40
N ALA A 10 -21.41 -35.55 1.16
CA ALA A 10 -20.35 -34.90 1.95
C ALA A 10 -19.30 -34.18 1.06
N LEU A 11 -18.92 -34.80 -0.05
CA LEU A 11 -18.02 -34.16 -1.03
C LEU A 11 -18.68 -33.00 -1.76
N GLY A 12 -19.96 -33.12 -2.15
CA GLY A 12 -20.70 -32.02 -2.79
C GLY A 12 -20.91 -30.82 -1.87
N LEU A 13 -21.13 -31.02 -0.58
CA LEU A 13 -21.24 -29.97 0.42
C LEU A 13 -19.88 -29.29 0.68
N ALA A 14 -18.78 -30.03 0.65
CA ALA A 14 -17.42 -29.48 0.81
C ALA A 14 -17.04 -28.55 -0.35
N TRP A 15 -17.42 -28.87 -1.58
CA TRP A 15 -17.14 -28.03 -2.76
C TRP A 15 -17.96 -26.74 -2.78
N GLY A 16 -19.20 -26.76 -2.26
CA GLY A 16 -20.01 -25.55 -2.13
C GLY A 16 -19.53 -24.61 -1.01
N GLN A 17 -18.92 -25.14 0.04
CA GLN A 17 -18.42 -24.37 1.18
C GLN A 17 -17.06 -23.68 0.88
N GLY A 18 -16.21 -24.27 0.05
CA GLY A 18 -14.92 -23.65 -0.34
C GLY A 18 -15.09 -22.29 -1.03
N GLY A 19 -16.02 -22.20 -1.99
CA GLY A 19 -16.32 -20.95 -2.69
C GLY A 19 -16.88 -19.85 -1.78
N ASP A 20 -17.62 -20.18 -0.74
CA ASP A 20 -18.14 -19.21 0.23
C ASP A 20 -17.00 -18.61 1.09
N TYR A 21 -16.01 -19.41 1.49
CA TYR A 21 -14.86 -18.91 2.26
C TYR A 21 -14.00 -17.97 1.45
N ALA A 22 -13.69 -18.25 0.20
CA ALA A 22 -12.92 -17.38 -0.68
C ALA A 22 -13.61 -16.03 -0.85
N ALA A 23 -14.88 -16.02 -1.24
CA ALA A 23 -15.67 -14.80 -1.42
C ALA A 23 -15.82 -13.99 -0.12
N ARG A 24 -15.99 -14.65 1.02
CA ARG A 24 -16.07 -13.99 2.32
C ARG A 24 -14.73 -13.40 2.74
N CYS A 25 -13.64 -14.13 2.57
CA CYS A 25 -12.29 -13.65 2.82
C CYS A 25 -11.98 -12.42 1.95
N ALA A 26 -12.27 -12.48 0.65
CA ALA A 26 -12.06 -11.36 -0.27
C ALA A 26 -12.83 -10.10 0.16
N ARG A 27 -14.07 -10.23 0.62
CA ARG A 27 -14.86 -9.09 1.13
C ARG A 27 -14.23 -8.48 2.38
N LEU A 28 -13.82 -9.29 3.35
CA LEU A 28 -13.17 -8.82 4.57
C LEU A 28 -11.84 -8.14 4.27
N TYR A 29 -11.06 -8.70 3.35
CA TYR A 29 -9.81 -8.10 2.87
C TYR A 29 -10.05 -6.73 2.22
N ALA A 30 -11.05 -6.62 1.35
CA ALA A 30 -11.42 -5.36 0.71
C ALA A 30 -11.91 -4.30 1.71
N GLN A 31 -12.41 -4.71 2.87
CA GLN A 31 -12.81 -3.82 3.98
C GLN A 31 -11.62 -3.43 4.88
N GLY A 32 -10.43 -3.95 4.64
CA GLY A 32 -9.24 -3.74 5.49
C GLY A 32 -9.26 -4.52 6.81
N ALA A 33 -10.20 -5.44 7.00
CA ALA A 33 -10.33 -6.28 8.20
C ALA A 33 -9.36 -7.48 8.09
N LEU A 34 -8.03 -7.21 8.15
CA LEU A 34 -6.98 -8.16 7.80
C LEU A 34 -7.01 -9.43 8.68
N GLU A 35 -7.19 -9.31 10.00
CA GLU A 35 -7.25 -10.45 10.92
C GLU A 35 -8.47 -11.34 10.65
N ALA A 36 -9.62 -10.73 10.43
CA ALA A 36 -10.85 -11.46 10.12
C ALA A 36 -10.77 -12.12 8.73
N ALA A 37 -10.15 -11.45 7.76
CA ALA A 37 -9.89 -12.00 6.45
C ALA A 37 -8.94 -13.20 6.54
N GLN A 38 -7.83 -13.08 7.25
CA GLN A 38 -6.87 -14.16 7.48
C GLN A 38 -7.56 -15.39 8.08
N ALA A 39 -8.25 -15.23 9.22
CA ALA A 39 -8.93 -16.34 9.89
C ALA A 39 -9.97 -17.02 8.99
N THR A 40 -10.70 -16.24 8.19
CA THR A 40 -11.68 -16.78 7.23
C THR A 40 -11.01 -17.57 6.11
N CYS A 41 -9.91 -17.06 5.55
CA CYS A 41 -9.13 -17.74 4.53
C CYS A 41 -8.50 -19.04 5.05
N GLU A 42 -7.94 -19.04 6.27
CA GLU A 42 -7.35 -20.23 6.90
C GLU A 42 -8.41 -21.33 7.10
N LEU A 43 -9.62 -20.97 7.54
CA LEU A 43 -10.74 -21.90 7.59
C LEU A 43 -11.11 -22.45 6.20
N GLY A 44 -11.04 -21.61 5.17
CA GLY A 44 -11.22 -22.04 3.78
C GLY A 44 -10.22 -23.11 3.37
N LEU A 45 -8.94 -22.99 3.77
CA LEU A 45 -7.91 -23.99 3.51
C LEU A 45 -8.08 -25.30 4.30
N VAL A 46 -8.79 -25.29 5.43
CA VAL A 46 -9.16 -26.54 6.12
C VAL A 46 -10.13 -27.34 5.26
N VAL A 47 -11.06 -26.66 4.58
CA VAL A 47 -12.07 -27.30 3.72
C VAL A 47 -11.48 -27.64 2.33
N ALA A 48 -10.72 -26.71 1.75
CA ALA A 48 -10.11 -26.85 0.41
C ALA A 48 -8.63 -26.46 0.47
N PRO A 49 -7.71 -27.38 0.84
CA PRO A 49 -6.31 -27.08 1.13
C PRO A 49 -5.51 -26.49 -0.05
N GLN A 50 -6.00 -26.66 -1.27
CA GLN A 50 -5.35 -26.21 -2.51
C GLN A 50 -6.16 -25.14 -3.26
N ASP A 51 -7.09 -24.48 -2.57
CA ASP A 51 -7.85 -23.38 -3.16
C ASP A 51 -6.91 -22.22 -3.50
N ARG A 52 -6.69 -22.01 -4.80
CA ARG A 52 -5.73 -21.01 -5.32
C ARG A 52 -6.18 -19.58 -4.99
N GLU A 53 -7.47 -19.30 -5.01
CA GLU A 53 -7.98 -17.96 -4.68
C GLU A 53 -7.72 -17.63 -3.22
N VAL A 54 -7.99 -18.58 -2.32
CA VAL A 54 -7.70 -18.44 -0.88
C VAL A 54 -6.19 -18.29 -0.64
N LEU A 55 -5.35 -19.08 -1.32
CA LEU A 55 -3.90 -18.98 -1.21
C LEU A 55 -3.40 -17.60 -1.67
N ARG A 56 -3.89 -17.07 -2.80
CA ARG A 56 -3.54 -15.72 -3.27
C ARG A 56 -3.92 -14.64 -2.26
N LEU A 57 -5.12 -14.75 -1.69
CA LEU A 57 -5.60 -13.81 -0.66
C LEU A 57 -4.72 -13.85 0.59
N LEU A 58 -4.34 -15.04 1.07
CA LEU A 58 -3.44 -15.17 2.23
C LEU A 58 -2.06 -14.56 1.95
N VAL A 59 -1.50 -14.76 0.76
CA VAL A 59 -0.25 -14.08 0.38
C VAL A 59 -0.41 -12.56 0.50
N ARG A 60 -1.48 -11.99 -0.07
CA ARG A 60 -1.73 -10.53 -0.01
C ARG A 60 -1.92 -10.04 1.41
N ILE A 61 -2.74 -10.73 2.21
CA ILE A 61 -2.99 -10.39 3.62
C ILE A 61 -1.69 -10.37 4.42
N HIS A 62 -0.85 -11.40 4.29
CA HIS A 62 0.42 -11.46 5.02
C HIS A 62 1.41 -10.40 4.55
N LEU A 63 1.43 -10.06 3.25
CA LEU A 63 2.25 -8.95 2.74
C LEU A 63 1.78 -7.60 3.32
N ASP A 64 0.47 -7.35 3.38
CA ASP A 64 -0.09 -6.11 3.93
C ASP A 64 0.14 -5.98 5.45
N LYS A 65 0.26 -7.12 6.15
CA LYS A 65 0.64 -7.18 7.57
C LYS A 65 2.16 -7.09 7.79
N GLY A 66 2.97 -7.10 6.72
CA GLY A 66 4.44 -7.16 6.81
C GLY A 66 5.01 -8.53 7.19
N GLU A 67 4.19 -9.57 7.16
CA GLU A 67 4.54 -10.94 7.54
C GLU A 67 5.10 -11.72 6.32
N VAL A 68 6.24 -11.27 5.79
CA VAL A 68 6.76 -11.75 4.50
C VAL A 68 7.10 -13.25 4.50
N ALA A 69 7.58 -13.80 5.62
CA ALA A 69 7.89 -15.23 5.73
C ALA A 69 6.63 -16.11 5.57
N GLN A 70 5.51 -15.68 6.17
CA GLN A 70 4.22 -16.36 6.02
C GLN A 70 3.69 -16.24 4.59
N ALA A 71 3.79 -15.06 3.99
CA ALA A 71 3.43 -14.85 2.59
C ALA A 71 4.22 -15.80 1.67
N GLN A 72 5.54 -15.98 1.91
CA GLN A 72 6.38 -16.90 1.13
C GLN A 72 5.91 -18.35 1.26
N ALA A 73 5.54 -18.80 2.45
CA ALA A 73 5.03 -20.16 2.66
C ALA A 73 3.74 -20.44 1.85
N TYR A 74 2.85 -19.45 1.73
CA TYR A 74 1.67 -19.58 0.88
C TYR A 74 1.98 -19.46 -0.61
N LEU A 75 2.97 -18.66 -1.01
CA LEU A 75 3.49 -18.59 -2.38
C LEU A 75 4.07 -19.94 -2.84
N ASP A 76 4.80 -20.62 -1.98
CA ASP A 76 5.36 -21.94 -2.29
C ASP A 76 4.25 -22.98 -2.50
N ARG A 77 3.16 -22.90 -1.74
CA ARG A 77 1.96 -23.73 -1.92
C ARG A 77 1.18 -23.40 -3.20
N LEU A 78 1.18 -22.12 -3.60
CA LEU A 78 0.49 -21.66 -4.78
C LEU A 78 1.11 -22.23 -6.08
N GLY A 79 2.43 -22.49 -6.07
CA GLY A 79 3.15 -23.14 -7.16
C GLY A 79 3.07 -22.39 -8.49
N GLU A 80 2.74 -23.12 -9.56
CA GLU A 80 2.58 -22.58 -10.93
C GLU A 80 1.21 -21.90 -11.09
N ASP A 81 1.07 -20.73 -10.54
CA ASP A 81 -0.11 -19.89 -10.68
C ASP A 81 0.22 -18.65 -11.51
N PRO A 82 -0.66 -18.19 -12.42
CA PRO A 82 -0.40 -17.00 -13.24
C PRO A 82 -0.11 -15.72 -12.44
N GLU A 83 -0.66 -15.59 -11.23
CA GLU A 83 -0.41 -14.45 -10.35
C GLU A 83 0.83 -14.63 -9.46
N ALA A 84 1.36 -15.85 -9.31
CA ALA A 84 2.49 -16.11 -8.42
C ALA A 84 3.73 -15.24 -8.71
N PRO A 85 4.13 -14.96 -9.96
CA PRO A 85 5.27 -14.08 -10.25
C PRO A 85 5.06 -12.64 -9.74
N TYR A 86 3.84 -12.11 -9.83
CA TYR A 86 3.50 -10.75 -9.36
C TYR A 86 3.46 -10.69 -7.83
N LEU A 87 2.87 -11.70 -7.18
CA LEU A 87 2.87 -11.82 -5.71
C LEU A 87 4.29 -12.01 -5.17
N ARG A 88 5.14 -12.78 -5.86
CA ARG A 88 6.57 -12.92 -5.53
C ARG A 88 7.31 -11.60 -5.64
N ALA A 89 7.02 -10.82 -6.68
CA ALA A 89 7.61 -9.49 -6.81
C ALA A 89 7.22 -8.56 -5.67
N ARG A 90 5.97 -8.59 -5.20
CA ARG A 90 5.52 -7.84 -4.02
C ARG A 90 6.25 -8.28 -2.74
N ALA A 91 6.46 -9.58 -2.55
CA ALA A 91 7.25 -10.09 -1.44
C ALA A 91 8.71 -9.61 -1.50
N LEU A 92 9.34 -9.69 -2.68
CA LEU A 92 10.70 -9.19 -2.91
C LEU A 92 10.83 -7.68 -2.67
N LEU A 93 9.81 -6.89 -3.06
CA LEU A 93 9.78 -5.45 -2.73
C LEU A 93 9.75 -5.22 -1.23
N ALA A 94 8.96 -5.97 -0.48
CA ALA A 94 8.88 -5.89 0.98
C ALA A 94 10.19 -6.31 1.66
N GLU A 95 10.93 -7.25 1.07
CA GLU A 95 12.27 -7.67 1.53
C GLU A 95 13.40 -6.72 1.13
N GLY A 96 13.13 -5.70 0.30
CA GLY A 96 14.17 -4.81 -0.23
C GLY A 96 15.02 -5.42 -1.35
N ARG A 97 14.61 -6.53 -1.92
CA ARG A 97 15.31 -7.28 -2.97
C ARG A 97 14.96 -6.76 -4.39
N TYR A 98 15.12 -5.46 -4.57
CA TYR A 98 14.63 -4.73 -5.76
C TYR A 98 15.24 -5.22 -7.07
N ARG A 99 16.52 -5.63 -7.08
CA ARG A 99 17.18 -6.14 -8.30
C ARG A 99 16.54 -7.44 -8.78
N GLU A 100 16.09 -8.27 -7.85
CA GLU A 100 15.42 -9.53 -8.18
C GLU A 100 14.02 -9.29 -8.77
N VAL A 101 13.31 -8.27 -8.30
CA VAL A 101 12.04 -7.85 -8.95
C VAL A 101 12.27 -7.52 -10.43
N LEU A 102 13.33 -6.77 -10.75
CA LEU A 102 13.65 -6.45 -12.15
C LEU A 102 14.02 -7.69 -12.97
N ALA A 103 14.67 -8.68 -12.35
CA ALA A 103 15.06 -9.92 -13.01
C ALA A 103 13.86 -10.85 -13.34
N LEU A 104 12.70 -10.67 -12.69
CA LEU A 104 11.50 -11.47 -13.00
C LEU A 104 10.91 -11.18 -14.40
N GLY A 105 11.31 -10.09 -15.04
CA GLY A 105 10.85 -9.77 -16.40
C GLY A 105 9.34 -9.54 -16.51
N LEU A 106 8.68 -9.07 -15.46
CA LEU A 106 7.22 -8.91 -15.40
C LEU A 106 6.72 -7.94 -16.47
N GLU A 107 5.68 -8.32 -17.16
CA GLU A 107 5.03 -7.53 -18.21
C GLU A 107 3.64 -7.04 -17.77
N GLY A 108 2.94 -6.35 -18.69
CA GLY A 108 1.61 -5.81 -18.41
C GLY A 108 1.64 -4.61 -17.45
N THR A 109 0.46 -4.13 -17.08
CA THR A 109 0.30 -2.93 -16.23
C THR A 109 0.86 -3.15 -14.84
N GLU A 110 0.48 -4.24 -14.18
CA GLU A 110 0.96 -4.57 -12.83
C GLU A 110 2.47 -4.83 -12.82
N GLY A 111 3.00 -5.58 -13.80
CA GLY A 111 4.43 -5.84 -13.91
C GLY A 111 5.24 -4.55 -14.08
N ARG A 112 4.78 -3.62 -14.91
CA ARG A 112 5.42 -2.31 -15.07
C ARG A 112 5.37 -1.48 -13.79
N LEU A 113 4.27 -1.53 -13.03
CA LEU A 113 4.18 -0.84 -11.74
C LEU A 113 5.18 -1.40 -10.73
N LEU A 114 5.24 -2.72 -10.56
CA LEU A 114 6.19 -3.37 -9.64
C LEU A 114 7.65 -3.06 -10.01
N ARG A 115 7.97 -3.04 -11.31
CA ARG A 115 9.29 -2.63 -11.79
C ARG A 115 9.57 -1.15 -11.52
N ALA A 116 8.60 -0.27 -11.70
CA ALA A 116 8.75 1.16 -11.40
C ALA A 116 9.00 1.40 -9.91
N LEU A 117 8.28 0.69 -9.03
CA LEU A 117 8.52 0.71 -7.58
C LEU A 117 9.94 0.22 -7.22
N ALA A 118 10.39 -0.88 -7.84
CA ALA A 118 11.76 -1.38 -7.62
C ALA A 118 12.82 -0.38 -8.08
N LEU A 119 12.61 0.28 -9.23
CA LEU A 119 13.51 1.31 -9.76
C LEU A 119 13.56 2.55 -8.87
N GLU A 120 12.41 3.01 -8.35
CA GLU A 120 12.34 4.09 -7.34
C GLU A 120 13.26 3.77 -6.17
N ARG A 121 13.13 2.57 -5.58
CA ARG A 121 13.94 2.12 -4.44
C ARG A 121 15.43 1.95 -4.74
N LEU A 122 15.77 1.72 -5.99
CA LEU A 122 17.18 1.65 -6.46
C LEU A 122 17.76 3.03 -6.81
N GLY A 123 16.99 4.11 -6.68
CA GLY A 123 17.39 5.46 -7.09
C GLY A 123 17.45 5.67 -8.61
N ARG A 124 16.92 4.74 -9.42
CA ARG A 124 16.84 4.85 -10.88
C ARG A 124 15.58 5.62 -11.28
N LEU A 125 15.52 6.88 -10.82
CA LEU A 125 14.29 7.68 -10.78
C LEU A 125 13.71 7.99 -12.15
N GLU A 126 14.56 8.35 -13.14
CA GLU A 126 14.10 8.66 -14.51
C GLU A 126 13.52 7.42 -15.22
N GLU A 127 14.10 6.25 -14.99
CA GLU A 127 13.59 5.00 -15.54
C GLU A 127 12.25 4.62 -14.87
N ALA A 128 12.14 4.79 -13.55
CA ALA A 128 10.89 4.60 -12.82
C ALA A 128 9.80 5.55 -13.35
N LEU A 129 10.13 6.82 -13.55
CA LEU A 129 9.22 7.83 -14.08
C LEU A 129 8.74 7.49 -15.50
N ALA A 130 9.64 7.02 -16.37
CA ALA A 130 9.30 6.60 -17.72
C ALA A 130 8.28 5.45 -17.74
N LEU A 131 8.44 4.48 -16.84
CA LEU A 131 7.46 3.37 -16.69
C LEU A 131 6.14 3.88 -16.10
N ALA A 132 6.19 4.67 -15.01
CA ALA A 132 5.01 5.12 -14.28
C ALA A 132 4.09 6.02 -15.13
N ARG A 133 4.64 6.90 -15.97
CA ARG A 133 3.87 7.78 -16.86
C ARG A 133 2.98 7.04 -17.87
N GLY A 134 3.33 5.82 -18.23
CA GLY A 134 2.58 4.99 -19.17
C GLY A 134 1.52 4.11 -18.51
N LEU A 135 1.28 4.26 -17.19
CA LEU A 135 0.33 3.47 -16.43
C LEU A 135 -1.00 4.20 -16.26
N PRO A 136 -2.12 3.46 -16.06
CA PRO A 136 -3.38 4.05 -15.63
C PRO A 136 -3.18 4.82 -14.32
N LEU A 137 -3.76 6.02 -14.22
CA LEU A 137 -3.62 6.90 -13.05
C LEU A 137 -4.53 6.47 -11.89
N ASP A 138 -4.34 5.26 -11.37
CA ASP A 138 -4.91 4.87 -10.09
C ASP A 138 -4.17 5.54 -8.92
N ARG A 139 -4.64 5.31 -7.70
CA ARG A 139 -4.06 5.93 -6.49
C ARG A 139 -2.58 5.58 -6.30
N GLU A 140 -2.20 4.32 -6.52
CA GLU A 140 -0.82 3.84 -6.31
C GLU A 140 0.14 4.51 -7.30
N VAL A 141 -0.26 4.59 -8.58
CA VAL A 141 0.51 5.26 -9.63
C VAL A 141 0.61 6.77 -9.39
N ARG A 142 -0.47 7.42 -8.95
CA ARG A 142 -0.44 8.86 -8.62
C ARG A 142 0.52 9.17 -7.49
N LEU A 143 0.49 8.39 -6.41
CA LEU A 143 1.43 8.53 -5.29
C LEU A 143 2.88 8.26 -5.73
N LEU A 144 3.12 7.23 -6.55
CA LEU A 144 4.43 6.95 -7.12
C LEU A 144 4.95 8.14 -7.95
N LEU A 145 4.14 8.66 -8.86
CA LEU A 145 4.51 9.84 -9.68
C LEU A 145 4.84 11.05 -8.80
N GLY A 146 4.02 11.34 -7.78
CA GLY A 146 4.28 12.42 -6.84
C GLY A 146 5.63 12.28 -6.14
N ARG A 147 5.95 11.09 -5.62
CA ARG A 147 7.25 10.83 -4.99
C ARG A 147 8.41 10.97 -5.98
N LEU A 148 8.30 10.39 -7.17
CA LEU A 148 9.33 10.48 -8.20
C LEU A 148 9.64 11.93 -8.59
N TYR A 149 8.62 12.74 -8.79
CA TYR A 149 8.82 14.16 -9.10
C TYR A 149 9.44 14.95 -7.95
N LEU A 150 9.12 14.58 -6.69
CA LEU A 150 9.75 15.17 -5.52
C LEU A 150 11.26 14.87 -5.48
N GLU A 151 11.63 13.61 -5.64
CA GLU A 151 13.02 13.14 -5.61
C GLU A 151 13.85 13.63 -6.79
N LEU A 152 13.22 13.82 -7.95
CA LEU A 152 13.86 14.41 -9.15
C LEU A 152 14.04 15.94 -9.07
N GLY A 153 13.61 16.58 -7.97
CA GLY A 153 13.69 18.04 -7.85
C GLY A 153 12.73 18.80 -8.77
N ARG A 154 11.66 18.16 -9.23
CA ARG A 154 10.63 18.72 -10.13
C ARG A 154 9.24 18.72 -9.45
N PRO A 155 9.13 19.22 -8.21
CA PRO A 155 7.95 18.98 -7.37
C PRO A 155 6.65 19.54 -7.97
N LEU A 156 6.70 20.71 -8.61
CA LEU A 156 5.47 21.33 -9.16
C LEU A 156 4.84 20.53 -10.31
N GLU A 157 5.64 19.74 -11.04
CA GLU A 157 5.11 18.85 -12.06
C GLU A 157 4.34 17.68 -11.43
N GLY A 158 4.78 17.20 -10.28
CA GLY A 158 4.13 16.11 -9.53
C GLY A 158 2.76 16.49 -8.96
N VAL A 159 2.53 17.77 -8.65
CA VAL A 159 1.25 18.26 -8.10
C VAL A 159 0.06 17.91 -8.99
N ALA A 160 0.23 17.99 -10.31
CA ALA A 160 -0.85 17.78 -11.28
C ALA A 160 -1.37 16.33 -11.32
N TYR A 161 -0.61 15.37 -10.81
CA TYR A 161 -1.01 13.96 -10.80
C TYR A 161 -1.81 13.57 -9.56
N LEU A 162 -1.71 14.33 -8.46
CA LEU A 162 -2.29 13.96 -7.17
C LEU A 162 -3.76 14.37 -7.05
N GLY A 163 -4.57 13.46 -6.51
CA GLY A 163 -5.98 13.66 -6.20
C GLY A 163 -6.22 14.24 -4.81
N ASP A 164 -7.31 13.82 -4.17
CA ASP A 164 -7.83 14.41 -2.94
C ASP A 164 -7.90 13.41 -1.75
N THR A 165 -7.32 12.20 -1.90
CA THR A 165 -7.19 11.33 -0.72
C THR A 165 -6.23 11.95 0.29
N PRO A 166 -6.38 11.67 1.59
CA PRO A 166 -5.53 12.27 2.61
C PRO A 166 -4.03 12.13 2.32
N GLU A 167 -3.59 10.97 1.87
CA GLU A 167 -2.19 10.70 1.54
C GLU A 167 -1.72 11.52 0.33
N GLU A 168 -2.57 11.63 -0.70
CA GLU A 168 -2.27 12.44 -1.88
C GLU A 168 -2.21 13.92 -1.53
N VAL A 169 -3.10 14.39 -0.64
CA VAL A 169 -3.11 15.79 -0.18
C VAL A 169 -1.88 16.11 0.65
N VAL A 170 -1.43 15.23 1.55
CA VAL A 170 -0.19 15.41 2.31
C VAL A 170 1.02 15.45 1.37
N LEU A 171 1.09 14.53 0.42
CA LEU A 171 2.16 14.54 -0.59
C LEU A 171 2.12 15.79 -1.46
N LYS A 172 0.92 16.25 -1.87
CA LYS A 172 0.72 17.52 -2.59
C LYS A 172 1.25 18.72 -1.81
N GLY A 173 0.97 18.77 -0.50
CA GLY A 173 1.51 19.79 0.41
C GLY A 173 3.04 19.78 0.44
N ARG A 174 3.65 18.60 0.52
CA ARG A 174 5.12 18.44 0.47
C ARG A 174 5.71 18.87 -0.87
N LEU A 175 5.06 18.58 -1.99
CA LEU A 175 5.46 19.02 -3.33
C LEU A 175 5.39 20.54 -3.46
N LEU A 176 4.31 21.16 -2.96
CA LEU A 176 4.16 22.62 -2.95
C LEU A 176 5.23 23.28 -2.09
N LEU A 177 5.51 22.69 -0.91
CA LEU A 177 6.60 23.15 -0.03
C LEU A 177 7.96 23.12 -0.73
N ALA A 178 8.31 21.98 -1.34
CA ALA A 178 9.57 21.82 -2.08
C ALA A 178 9.66 22.75 -3.31
N GLY A 179 8.51 23.07 -3.93
CA GLY A 179 8.40 24.03 -5.03
C GLY A 179 8.32 25.49 -4.61
N GLY A 180 8.48 25.80 -3.32
CA GLY A 180 8.46 27.17 -2.79
C GLY A 180 7.07 27.79 -2.65
N ARG A 181 5.98 27.07 -2.91
CA ARG A 181 4.59 27.56 -2.78
C ARG A 181 4.09 27.43 -1.33
N LEU A 182 4.81 28.08 -0.39
CA LEU A 182 4.66 27.87 1.06
C LEU A 182 3.26 28.20 1.59
N ALA A 183 2.62 29.26 1.06
CA ALA A 183 1.28 29.66 1.50
C ALA A 183 0.23 28.60 1.16
N GLU A 184 0.31 28.06 -0.06
CA GLU A 184 -0.62 27.04 -0.52
C GLU A 184 -0.37 25.70 0.19
N ALA A 185 0.90 25.35 0.39
CA ALA A 185 1.27 24.18 1.18
C ALA A 185 0.70 24.26 2.60
N ALA A 186 0.87 25.40 3.28
CA ALA A 186 0.36 25.60 4.63
C ALA A 186 -1.17 25.48 4.71
N SER A 187 -1.90 26.12 3.78
CA SER A 187 -3.36 26.04 3.73
C SER A 187 -3.87 24.62 3.52
N LEU A 188 -3.27 23.90 2.56
CA LEU A 188 -3.65 22.53 2.22
C LEU A 188 -3.36 21.54 3.36
N LEU A 189 -2.19 21.70 4.00
CA LEU A 189 -1.79 20.83 5.11
C LEU A 189 -2.63 21.07 6.37
N GLU A 190 -3.02 22.32 6.63
CA GLU A 190 -3.94 22.65 7.73
C GLU A 190 -5.31 22.01 7.51
N GLU A 191 -5.84 22.08 6.29
CA GLU A 191 -7.13 21.48 5.94
C GLU A 191 -7.10 19.96 6.13
N VAL A 192 -6.08 19.25 5.59
CA VAL A 192 -6.03 17.80 5.71
C VAL A 192 -5.78 17.35 7.15
N ARG A 193 -4.95 18.09 7.90
CA ARG A 193 -4.70 17.83 9.33
C ARG A 193 -6.00 17.77 10.13
N SER A 194 -6.92 18.69 9.89
CA SER A 194 -8.20 18.75 10.61
C SER A 194 -9.10 17.51 10.40
N ARG A 195 -8.82 16.71 9.38
CA ARG A 195 -9.58 15.49 9.03
C ARG A 195 -8.88 14.20 9.46
N LEU A 196 -7.64 14.28 9.92
CA LEU A 196 -6.84 13.13 10.31
C LEU A 196 -6.94 12.85 11.81
N SER A 197 -6.90 11.56 12.19
CA SER A 197 -6.72 11.20 13.59
C SER A 197 -5.31 11.55 14.05
N PRO A 198 -5.15 12.16 15.26
CA PRO A 198 -3.83 12.47 15.83
C PRO A 198 -2.90 11.26 15.99
N GLU A 199 -3.47 10.06 16.10
CA GLU A 199 -2.72 8.80 16.22
C GLU A 199 -2.19 8.29 14.87
N SER A 200 -2.66 8.87 13.76
CA SER A 200 -2.26 8.44 12.41
C SER A 200 -0.83 8.87 12.10
N PRO A 201 0.01 7.99 11.52
CA PRO A 201 1.32 8.38 10.99
C PRO A 201 1.23 9.54 9.99
N LEU A 202 0.17 9.58 9.19
CA LEU A 202 -0.07 10.62 8.20
C LEU A 202 -0.32 11.99 8.84
N TYR A 203 -0.93 12.03 10.04
CA TYR A 203 -1.09 13.26 10.83
C TYR A 203 0.27 13.85 11.21
N ARG A 204 1.21 13.03 11.66
CA ARG A 204 2.59 13.45 11.98
C ARG A 204 3.32 13.99 10.74
N GLU A 205 3.17 13.34 9.60
CA GLU A 205 3.73 13.84 8.34
C GLU A 205 3.16 15.20 7.94
N ALA A 206 1.84 15.36 8.04
CA ALA A 206 1.17 16.64 7.77
C ALA A 206 1.66 17.76 8.70
N LEU A 207 1.80 17.47 10.00
CA LEU A 207 2.33 18.44 10.98
C LEU A 207 3.77 18.82 10.66
N ALA A 208 4.65 17.86 10.41
CA ALA A 208 6.05 18.13 10.09
C ALA A 208 6.18 19.04 8.86
N ALA A 209 5.42 18.73 7.80
CA ALA A 209 5.41 19.55 6.60
C ALA A 209 4.81 20.96 6.85
N LEU A 210 3.78 21.06 7.69
CA LEU A 210 3.15 22.33 8.06
C LEU A 210 4.11 23.22 8.88
N VAL A 211 4.87 22.64 9.80
CA VAL A 211 5.95 23.35 10.53
C VAL A 211 6.90 24.02 9.53
N LEU A 212 7.41 23.24 8.58
CA LEU A 212 8.33 23.77 7.56
C LEU A 212 7.70 24.86 6.69
N ALA A 213 6.44 24.70 6.30
CA ALA A 213 5.72 25.70 5.50
C ALA A 213 5.53 27.03 6.26
N ARG A 214 5.22 26.98 7.56
CA ARG A 214 5.00 28.15 8.39
C ARG A 214 6.30 28.87 8.74
N PHE A 215 7.35 28.14 9.13
CA PHE A 215 8.66 28.75 9.37
C PHE A 215 9.28 29.34 8.11
N GLY A 216 9.14 28.68 6.97
CA GLY A 216 9.61 29.19 5.69
C GLY A 216 8.92 30.48 5.25
N ARG A 217 7.71 30.75 5.76
CA ARG A 217 6.99 32.04 5.56
C ARG A 217 7.36 33.12 6.56
N LEU A 218 8.28 32.88 7.47
CA LEU A 218 8.60 33.75 8.62
C LEU A 218 7.39 33.92 9.59
N ASP A 219 6.44 33.00 9.57
CA ASP A 219 5.32 32.92 10.52
C ASP A 219 5.77 32.17 11.78
N GLY A 220 6.63 32.80 12.57
CA GLY A 220 7.23 32.19 13.76
C GLY A 220 6.20 31.72 14.78
N GLN A 221 5.16 32.51 15.05
CA GLN A 221 4.13 32.14 16.05
C GLN A 221 3.34 30.91 15.60
N GLY A 222 2.87 30.88 14.38
CA GLY A 222 2.17 29.72 13.82
C GLY A 222 3.06 28.46 13.75
N GLY A 223 4.33 28.63 13.39
CA GLY A 223 5.31 27.56 13.36
C GLY A 223 5.56 26.95 14.75
N PHE A 224 5.76 27.75 15.78
CA PHE A 224 5.95 27.26 17.15
C PHE A 224 4.72 26.56 17.72
N SER A 225 3.51 27.02 17.41
CA SER A 225 2.27 26.35 17.83
C SER A 225 2.19 24.93 17.24
N VAL A 226 2.43 24.78 15.94
CA VAL A 226 2.39 23.45 15.26
C VAL A 226 3.54 22.56 15.71
N LEU A 227 4.72 23.13 15.99
CA LEU A 227 5.86 22.37 16.54
C LEU A 227 5.54 21.81 17.92
N GLY A 228 4.86 22.60 18.77
CA GLY A 228 4.40 22.13 20.08
C GLY A 228 3.40 20.98 19.98
N GLU A 229 2.49 21.04 19.02
CA GLU A 229 1.54 19.95 18.73
C GLU A 229 2.26 18.68 18.23
N LEU A 230 3.23 18.81 17.32
CA LEU A 230 4.05 17.70 16.84
C LEU A 230 4.79 17.02 17.99
N ALA A 231 5.41 17.80 18.88
CA ALA A 231 6.11 17.26 20.05
C ALA A 231 5.19 16.49 21.01
N GLN A 232 3.93 16.91 21.15
CA GLN A 232 2.93 16.17 21.93
C GLN A 232 2.56 14.84 21.29
N VAL A 233 2.39 14.82 19.97
CA VAL A 233 2.06 13.59 19.21
C VAL A 233 3.20 12.57 19.27
N GLU A 234 4.46 13.01 19.20
CA GLU A 234 5.63 12.13 19.31
C GLU A 234 5.77 11.47 20.69
N ASN A 235 5.24 12.10 21.72
CA ASN A 235 5.29 11.59 23.11
C ASN A 235 4.08 10.72 23.49
N LEU A 236 3.17 10.41 22.56
CA LEU A 236 2.04 9.52 22.85
C LEU A 236 2.54 8.07 23.05
N PRO A 237 2.16 7.39 24.16
CA PRO A 237 2.54 6.01 24.40
C PRO A 237 1.89 5.08 23.35
N GLY A 238 2.71 4.28 22.68
CA GLY A 238 2.25 3.31 21.66
C GLY A 238 2.59 3.66 20.22
N LEU A 239 3.32 4.75 19.97
CA LEU A 239 3.77 5.19 18.64
C LEU A 239 5.29 5.02 18.44
N GLY A 240 5.94 4.22 19.29
CA GLY A 240 7.35 3.85 19.20
C GLY A 240 7.57 2.48 18.58
#